data_2f40ac7c8d58fd051b3fbf5d5be07084
#
_entry.id   2f40ac7c8d58fd051b3fbf5d5be07084
#
_cell.length_a   1.000
_cell.length_b   1.000
_cell.length_c   1.000
_cell.angle_alpha   90.00
_cell.angle_beta   90.00
_cell.angle_gamma   90.00
#
_symmetry.space_group_name_H-M   'P 1'
#
loop_
_entity.id
_entity.type
_entity.pdbx_description
1 polymer ?
#
loop_
_entity_poly.entity_id
_entity_poly.type
_entity_poly.pdbx_seq_one_letter_code
_entity_poly.pdbx_strand_id
1 'polypeptide(L)'
;MCQSHPEQTELTQEYLDSLAALAHSTVPNEQELRASALPHGWQVEEGQTPAPYRAELYRDETGGGIAQEPSGEGTRRRSTKGDNGRSRNLVFPPAPEPLPYAIVDNHTHMDLLDGEVEITARDALDTGEKLGIGAIVQVGCDIPSSLYAVAAARADRRVLAAIAIHPNTAPDLESAGTLDEALETLDALAAEPRVRAIGETGLDYFRTGEEGVEAQQRSFREHIRLARKHGLALQIHDRQAHDDVVRILLEEGAPEHTVFHCYSGGAELARICNEQGWYMSFAGTVTFKNSKDIQESLRMARPELILAETDAPFLTPHPFRGRPNASYMTNYTVRFMAAHREQSLEDLCQMIRANSVRVYGSWGIEGF
;
A
#
# COMPACT_ATOMS: atom_id res chain seq x y z
N MET A 1 9.72 14.74 -7.78
CA MET A 1 9.81 14.89 -9.27
C MET A 1 9.96 13.49 -9.80
N CYS A 2 8.87 12.90 -10.32
CA CYS A 2 8.95 11.67 -11.10
C CYS A 2 9.56 12.07 -12.45
N GLN A 3 10.68 11.47 -12.82
CA GLN A 3 11.22 11.60 -14.17
C GLN A 3 10.41 10.67 -15.07
N SER A 4 9.87 11.21 -16.16
CA SER A 4 9.19 10.47 -17.21
C SER A 4 10.14 9.43 -17.82
N HIS A 5 9.69 8.18 -17.88
CA HIS A 5 10.41 7.11 -18.58
C HIS A 5 10.10 7.12 -20.08
N PRO A 6 11.09 6.82 -20.93
CA PRO A 6 10.87 6.70 -22.37
C PRO A 6 10.30 5.32 -22.72
N GLU A 7 9.47 5.34 -23.75
CA GLU A 7 8.95 4.22 -24.54
C GLU A 7 8.02 3.21 -23.82
N GLN A 8 6.76 3.30 -24.20
CA GLN A 8 5.72 2.34 -23.89
C GLN A 8 6.05 1.00 -24.53
N THR A 9 6.24 0.01 -23.66
CA THR A 9 6.43 -1.39 -24.09
C THR A 9 5.06 -2.03 -24.23
N GLU A 10 4.74 -2.59 -25.38
CA GLU A 10 3.54 -3.42 -25.55
C GLU A 10 3.42 -4.41 -24.41
N LEU A 11 2.23 -4.49 -23.81
CA LEU A 11 1.87 -5.44 -22.75
C LEU A 11 1.80 -6.85 -23.36
N THR A 12 2.96 -7.44 -23.60
CA THR A 12 3.04 -8.83 -24.03
C THR A 12 3.08 -9.75 -22.82
N GLN A 13 2.57 -10.96 -22.95
CA GLN A 13 2.72 -11.99 -21.91
C GLN A 13 4.19 -12.20 -21.55
N GLU A 14 5.09 -12.11 -22.53
CA GLU A 14 6.54 -12.22 -22.36
C GLU A 14 7.10 -11.09 -21.47
N TYR A 15 6.60 -9.86 -21.57
CA TYR A 15 6.98 -8.75 -20.72
C TYR A 15 6.49 -8.94 -19.28
N LEU A 16 5.24 -9.38 -19.08
CA LEU A 16 4.71 -9.70 -17.76
C LEU A 16 5.47 -10.87 -17.11
N ASP A 17 5.84 -11.87 -17.88
CA ASP A 17 6.65 -13.01 -17.43
C ASP A 17 8.09 -12.56 -17.08
N SER A 18 8.65 -11.59 -17.81
CA SER A 18 9.95 -11.01 -17.50
C SER A 18 9.95 -10.21 -16.20
N LEU A 19 8.87 -9.45 -15.93
CA LEU A 19 8.67 -8.75 -14.67
C LEU A 19 8.42 -9.72 -13.50
N ALA A 20 7.70 -10.81 -13.73
CA ALA A 20 7.55 -11.87 -12.75
C ALA A 20 8.89 -12.56 -12.45
N ALA A 21 9.74 -12.76 -13.45
CA ALA A 21 11.10 -13.28 -13.29
C ALA A 21 12.01 -12.28 -12.53
N LEU A 22 11.85 -10.97 -12.74
CA LEU A 22 12.53 -9.91 -12.00
C LEU A 22 12.07 -9.86 -10.54
N ALA A 23 10.77 -9.95 -10.28
CA ALA A 23 10.22 -10.06 -8.94
C ALA A 23 10.73 -11.34 -8.23
N HIS A 24 10.91 -12.44 -8.97
CA HIS A 24 11.53 -13.66 -8.46
C HIS A 24 13.05 -13.56 -8.27
N SER A 25 13.75 -12.77 -9.05
CA SER A 25 15.22 -12.62 -8.93
C SER A 25 15.65 -11.82 -7.70
N THR A 26 14.75 -10.96 -7.19
CA THR A 26 14.93 -10.25 -5.92
C THR A 26 14.52 -11.12 -4.71
N VAL A 27 14.01 -12.32 -4.95
CA VAL A 27 13.51 -13.25 -3.96
C VAL A 27 14.51 -14.39 -3.81
N PRO A 28 15.08 -14.64 -2.62
CA PRO A 28 15.93 -15.81 -2.37
C PRO A 28 15.18 -17.08 -2.78
N ASN A 29 15.92 -18.06 -3.33
CA ASN A 29 15.28 -19.31 -3.73
C ASN A 29 14.66 -20.04 -2.52
N GLU A 30 13.64 -20.87 -2.78
CA GLU A 30 12.86 -21.53 -1.73
C GLU A 30 13.70 -22.40 -0.78
N GLN A 31 14.88 -22.86 -1.20
CA GLN A 31 15.79 -23.65 -0.36
C GLN A 31 16.59 -22.78 0.62
N GLU A 32 16.99 -21.57 0.20
CA GLU A 32 17.66 -20.60 1.07
C GLU A 32 16.70 -20.06 2.14
N LEU A 33 15.42 -19.92 1.80
CA LEU A 33 14.37 -19.46 2.71
C LEU A 33 13.97 -20.50 3.75
N ARG A 34 14.00 -21.79 3.41
CA ARG A 34 13.75 -22.88 4.37
C ARG A 34 14.88 -23.07 5.37
N ALA A 35 16.08 -22.59 5.05
CA ALA A 35 17.24 -22.67 5.93
C ALA A 35 17.27 -21.54 6.98
N SER A 36 16.59 -20.43 6.75
CA SER A 36 16.48 -19.34 7.73
C SER A 36 15.09 -19.37 8.40
N ALA A 37 15.04 -19.69 9.67
CA ALA A 37 13.78 -19.65 10.42
C ALA A 37 13.10 -18.28 10.44
N LEU A 38 13.83 -17.22 10.06
CA LEU A 38 13.37 -15.82 10.05
C LEU A 38 14.05 -15.07 8.90
N PRO A 39 13.41 -14.03 8.30
CA PRO A 39 14.10 -13.12 7.42
C PRO A 39 15.39 -12.65 8.08
N HIS A 40 16.42 -12.39 7.29
CA HIS A 40 17.75 -12.06 7.80
C HIS A 40 17.69 -11.19 9.06
N GLY A 41 18.27 -11.67 10.16
CA GLY A 41 18.39 -10.93 11.39
C GLY A 41 17.23 -11.00 12.38
N TRP A 42 16.19 -11.73 12.09
CA TRP A 42 15.15 -12.02 13.06
C TRP A 42 15.50 -13.32 13.80
N GLN A 43 15.60 -13.22 15.12
CA GLN A 43 15.64 -14.39 16.01
C GLN A 43 14.53 -14.23 17.04
N VAL A 44 13.58 -15.13 17.02
CA VAL A 44 12.58 -15.27 18.08
C VAL A 44 12.81 -16.62 18.71
N GLU A 45 13.19 -16.63 19.99
CA GLU A 45 13.15 -17.84 20.79
C GLU A 45 11.72 -18.08 21.24
N GLU A 46 11.32 -19.35 21.37
CA GLU A 46 9.98 -19.73 21.77
C GLU A 46 9.62 -19.07 23.12
N GLY A 47 8.56 -18.25 23.14
CA GLY A 47 8.12 -17.52 24.33
C GLY A 47 8.77 -16.16 24.57
N GLN A 48 9.62 -15.67 23.69
CA GLN A 48 10.21 -14.33 23.76
C GLN A 48 9.56 -13.34 22.79
N THR A 49 9.57 -12.07 23.17
CA THR A 49 9.23 -10.97 22.24
C THR A 49 10.19 -11.02 21.07
N PRO A 50 9.71 -10.94 19.82
CA PRO A 50 10.56 -10.91 18.64
C PRO A 50 11.68 -9.88 18.79
N ALA A 51 12.90 -10.29 18.45
CA ALA A 51 14.03 -9.36 18.43
C ALA A 51 13.71 -8.17 17.52
N PRO A 52 14.14 -6.96 17.87
CA PRO A 52 13.93 -5.83 17.00
C PRO A 52 14.53 -6.10 15.63
N TYR A 53 13.84 -5.64 14.58
CA TYR A 53 14.34 -5.69 13.22
C TYR A 53 15.66 -4.90 13.15
N ARG A 54 16.77 -5.59 12.97
CA ARG A 54 18.11 -5.00 13.09
C ARG A 54 18.72 -4.80 11.71
N ALA A 55 18.86 -3.55 11.33
CA ALA A 55 19.58 -3.18 10.10
C ALA A 55 21.05 -3.65 10.11
N GLU A 56 21.68 -3.81 11.29
CA GLU A 56 23.06 -4.29 11.44
C GLU A 56 23.29 -5.68 10.82
N LEU A 57 22.25 -6.49 10.76
CA LEU A 57 22.34 -7.85 10.20
C LEU A 57 22.35 -7.86 8.66
N TYR A 58 22.03 -6.73 8.05
CA TYR A 58 22.10 -6.51 6.60
C TYR A 58 23.33 -5.68 6.20
N ARG A 59 24.27 -5.46 7.13
CA ARG A 59 25.56 -4.83 6.83
C ARG A 59 26.52 -5.87 6.35
N ASP A 60 27.38 -5.48 5.39
CA ASP A 60 28.52 -6.29 5.02
C ASP A 60 29.53 -6.42 6.18
N GLU A 61 30.50 -7.31 6.05
CA GLU A 61 31.54 -7.54 7.05
C GLU A 61 32.39 -6.29 7.37
N THR A 62 32.28 -5.23 6.57
CA THR A 62 32.98 -3.94 6.78
C THR A 62 32.21 -2.96 7.62
N GLY A 63 30.96 -3.29 8.00
CA GLY A 63 30.09 -2.44 8.82
C GLY A 63 29.49 -1.26 8.06
N GLY A 64 29.69 -1.17 6.78
CA GLY A 64 29.03 -0.22 5.89
C GLY A 64 27.59 -0.65 5.64
N GLY A 65 26.63 0.16 6.02
CA GLY A 65 25.25 -0.01 5.55
C GLY A 65 25.22 0.28 4.06
N ILE A 66 25.10 -0.73 3.22
CA ILE A 66 25.04 -0.53 1.78
C ILE A 66 23.63 -0.19 1.41
N ALA A 67 23.36 1.10 1.23
CA ALA A 67 22.36 1.49 0.26
C ALA A 67 22.98 1.29 -1.14
N GLN A 68 23.06 0.06 -1.63
CA GLN A 68 23.30 -0.13 -3.06
C GLN A 68 22.10 0.46 -3.79
N GLU A 69 22.36 1.36 -4.72
CA GLU A 69 21.34 1.73 -5.68
C GLU A 69 20.89 0.46 -6.40
N PRO A 70 19.60 0.18 -6.47
CA PRO A 70 19.12 -1.02 -7.15
C PRO A 70 19.61 -0.99 -8.59
N SER A 71 20.40 -1.95 -8.97
CA SER A 71 20.80 -2.19 -10.35
C SER A 71 19.67 -2.93 -11.08
N GLY A 72 18.51 -2.30 -11.23
CA GLY A 72 17.36 -2.88 -11.91
C GLY A 72 16.36 -1.80 -12.33
N GLU A 73 15.91 -1.87 -13.58
CA GLU A 73 14.80 -1.06 -14.05
C GLU A 73 13.55 -1.38 -13.20
N GLY A 74 13.00 -0.38 -12.51
CA GLY A 74 11.70 -0.48 -11.83
C GLY A 74 11.68 -0.24 -10.33
N THR A 75 12.79 -0.36 -9.60
CA THR A 75 12.80 -0.02 -8.18
C THR A 75 13.21 1.43 -7.94
N ARG A 76 12.34 2.18 -7.28
CA ARG A 76 12.58 3.57 -6.87
C ARG A 76 12.97 3.60 -5.39
N ARG A 77 13.84 4.52 -5.00
CA ARG A 77 14.25 4.69 -3.60
C ARG A 77 13.73 6.01 -3.03
N ARG A 78 13.19 5.93 -1.83
CA ARG A 78 12.77 7.10 -1.06
C ARG A 78 13.96 7.95 -0.61
N SER A 79 13.79 9.27 -0.56
CA SER A 79 14.82 10.22 -0.11
C SER A 79 15.31 9.91 1.32
N THR A 80 16.63 10.00 1.53
CA THR A 80 17.26 9.91 2.86
C THR A 80 17.03 11.16 3.71
N LYS A 81 16.47 12.21 3.12
CA LYS A 81 16.09 13.46 3.82
C LYS A 81 14.57 13.52 3.97
N GLY A 82 14.12 13.98 5.13
CA GLY A 82 12.72 14.30 5.36
C GLY A 82 12.30 15.60 4.67
N ASP A 83 11.01 15.90 4.68
CA ASP A 83 10.41 17.10 4.06
C ASP A 83 11.00 18.42 4.62
N ASN A 84 11.54 18.39 5.83
CA ASN A 84 12.24 19.51 6.47
C ASN A 84 13.74 19.61 6.10
N GLY A 85 14.22 18.80 5.15
CA GLY A 85 15.61 18.76 4.69
C GLY A 85 16.60 18.08 5.66
N ARG A 86 16.16 17.62 6.84
CA ARG A 86 17.02 16.91 7.79
C ARG A 86 17.17 15.45 7.44
N SER A 87 18.32 14.86 7.77
CA SER A 87 18.56 13.42 7.62
C SER A 87 17.53 12.62 8.43
N ARG A 88 16.98 11.58 7.82
CA ARG A 88 16.07 10.64 8.45
C ARG A 88 16.85 9.58 9.23
N ASN A 89 16.24 9.00 10.24
CA ASN A 89 16.71 7.73 10.80
C ASN A 89 16.24 6.61 9.86
N LEU A 90 17.16 5.93 9.21
CA LEU A 90 16.90 4.91 8.20
C LEU A 90 16.85 3.48 8.76
N VAL A 91 17.02 3.32 10.07
CA VAL A 91 16.88 2.02 10.75
C VAL A 91 15.39 1.66 10.85
N PHE A 92 15.01 0.47 10.42
CA PHE A 92 13.64 -0.01 10.56
C PHE A 92 13.22 -0.07 12.05
N PRO A 93 11.96 0.24 12.38
CA PRO A 93 11.44 0.09 13.74
C PRO A 93 11.54 -1.35 14.25
N PRO A 94 11.59 -1.56 15.58
CA PRO A 94 11.56 -2.90 16.14
C PRO A 94 10.27 -3.63 15.79
N ALA A 95 10.35 -4.95 15.72
CA ALA A 95 9.18 -5.79 15.56
C ALA A 95 8.28 -5.76 16.80
N PRO A 96 6.97 -5.67 16.64
CA PRO A 96 6.03 -5.88 17.72
C PRO A 96 5.83 -7.39 17.97
N GLU A 97 5.11 -7.74 19.04
CA GLU A 97 4.58 -9.09 19.18
C GLU A 97 3.61 -9.42 18.02
N PRO A 98 3.57 -10.67 17.55
CA PRO A 98 2.62 -11.07 16.51
C PRO A 98 1.17 -10.72 16.89
N LEU A 99 0.34 -10.44 15.89
CA LEU A 99 -1.10 -10.28 16.08
C LEU A 99 -1.75 -11.64 16.40
N PRO A 100 -2.82 -11.67 17.21
CA PRO A 100 -3.52 -12.91 17.56
C PRO A 100 -4.19 -13.58 16.36
N TYR A 101 -4.56 -12.81 15.34
CA TYR A 101 -5.08 -13.26 14.04
C TYR A 101 -4.40 -12.49 12.92
N ALA A 102 -4.08 -13.21 11.86
CA ALA A 102 -3.48 -12.57 10.69
C ALA A 102 -4.49 -11.64 9.98
N ILE A 103 -3.99 -10.49 9.56
CA ILE A 103 -4.73 -9.46 8.82
C ILE A 103 -4.10 -9.19 7.47
N VAL A 104 -4.71 -8.29 6.70
CA VAL A 104 -4.19 -7.77 5.42
C VAL A 104 -3.62 -6.38 5.63
N ASP A 105 -2.45 -6.10 5.05
CA ASP A 105 -2.03 -4.74 4.75
C ASP A 105 -2.70 -4.31 3.44
N ASN A 106 -3.74 -3.49 3.54
CA ASN A 106 -4.61 -3.20 2.40
C ASN A 106 -4.00 -2.23 1.38
N HIS A 107 -2.83 -1.63 1.66
CA HIS A 107 -2.18 -0.69 0.77
C HIS A 107 -0.69 -0.54 1.09
N THR A 108 0.17 -0.96 0.16
CA THR A 108 1.64 -0.88 0.30
C THR A 108 2.32 -0.80 -1.07
N HIS A 109 3.54 -0.22 -1.11
CA HIS A 109 4.35 -0.03 -2.32
C HIS A 109 5.72 -0.71 -2.14
N MET A 110 5.79 -2.02 -2.36
CA MET A 110 7.05 -2.80 -2.27
C MET A 110 8.05 -2.48 -3.39
N ASP A 111 7.60 -1.80 -4.46
CA ASP A 111 8.45 -1.27 -5.52
C ASP A 111 9.26 -0.03 -5.09
N LEU A 112 8.94 0.54 -3.93
CA LEU A 112 9.64 1.69 -3.35
C LEU A 112 10.55 1.26 -2.20
N LEU A 113 11.86 1.33 -2.41
CA LEU A 113 12.83 1.03 -1.36
C LEU A 113 12.97 2.17 -0.36
N ASP A 114 13.13 1.82 0.91
CA ASP A 114 13.46 2.75 2.00
C ASP A 114 14.42 2.08 3.00
N GLY A 115 14.95 2.85 3.93
CA GLY A 115 15.86 2.34 4.94
C GLY A 115 17.33 2.31 4.51
N GLU A 116 18.21 1.96 5.46
CA GLU A 116 19.64 1.77 5.21
C GLU A 116 19.94 0.38 4.62
N VAL A 117 18.98 -0.53 4.70
CA VAL A 117 19.04 -1.89 4.21
C VAL A 117 17.98 -2.10 3.16
N GLU A 118 18.34 -2.76 2.07
CA GLU A 118 17.39 -3.20 1.06
C GLU A 118 16.64 -4.43 1.58
N ILE A 119 15.31 -4.33 1.62
CA ILE A 119 14.43 -5.45 1.96
C ILE A 119 13.76 -5.89 0.67
N THR A 120 13.95 -7.16 0.33
CA THR A 120 13.24 -7.73 -0.82
C THR A 120 11.75 -7.84 -0.53
N ALA A 121 10.92 -7.87 -1.57
CA ALA A 121 9.47 -8.10 -1.43
C ALA A 121 9.19 -9.39 -0.64
N ARG A 122 9.99 -10.42 -0.85
CA ARG A 122 9.87 -11.68 -0.11
C ARG A 122 10.17 -11.53 1.37
N ASP A 123 11.26 -10.84 1.73
CA ASP A 123 11.61 -10.60 3.13
C ASP A 123 10.51 -9.78 3.84
N ALA A 124 9.93 -8.80 3.14
CA ALA A 124 8.81 -8.01 3.65
C ALA A 124 7.57 -8.87 3.93
N LEU A 125 7.23 -9.77 3.00
CA LEU A 125 6.11 -10.69 3.12
C LEU A 125 6.33 -11.71 4.25
N ASP A 126 7.50 -12.35 4.30
CA ASP A 126 7.84 -13.37 5.30
C ASP A 126 7.91 -12.76 6.70
N THR A 127 8.41 -11.52 6.82
CA THR A 127 8.40 -10.77 8.08
C THR A 127 6.97 -10.41 8.48
N GLY A 128 6.18 -9.90 7.55
CA GLY A 128 4.77 -9.57 7.78
C GLY A 128 3.99 -10.77 8.30
N GLU A 129 4.08 -11.92 7.62
CA GLU A 129 3.38 -13.15 7.97
C GLU A 129 3.68 -13.61 9.40
N LYS A 130 4.95 -13.59 9.82
CA LYS A 130 5.38 -13.95 11.18
C LYS A 130 4.82 -13.00 12.25
N LEU A 131 4.52 -11.77 11.87
CA LEU A 131 3.99 -10.74 12.77
C LEU A 131 2.47 -10.55 12.65
N GLY A 132 1.80 -11.43 11.90
CA GLY A 132 0.36 -11.44 11.75
C GLY A 132 -0.15 -10.57 10.60
N ILE A 133 0.69 -10.27 9.59
CA ILE A 133 0.26 -9.68 8.33
C ILE A 133 0.35 -10.78 7.26
N GLY A 134 -0.75 -11.53 7.09
CA GLY A 134 -0.75 -12.74 6.27
C GLY A 134 -0.90 -12.49 4.77
N ALA A 135 -1.33 -11.29 4.38
CA ALA A 135 -1.54 -10.93 2.98
C ALA A 135 -1.43 -9.41 2.80
N ILE A 136 -1.23 -8.98 1.56
CA ILE A 136 -1.12 -7.56 1.20
C ILE A 136 -1.84 -7.24 -0.10
N VAL A 137 -2.11 -5.94 -0.31
CA VAL A 137 -2.41 -5.37 -1.62
C VAL A 137 -1.24 -4.48 -2.05
N GLN A 138 -0.52 -4.90 -3.10
CA GLN A 138 0.52 -4.10 -3.75
C GLN A 138 -0.12 -3.11 -4.71
N VAL A 139 0.25 -1.84 -4.59
CA VAL A 139 -0.44 -0.75 -5.27
C VAL A 139 0.46 -0.06 -6.30
N GLY A 140 -0.06 0.09 -7.53
CA GLY A 140 0.54 0.85 -8.60
C GLY A 140 0.04 2.30 -8.64
N CYS A 141 0.93 3.23 -8.99
CA CYS A 141 0.65 4.67 -9.10
C CYS A 141 0.85 5.20 -10.53
N ASP A 142 1.41 4.39 -11.39
CA ASP A 142 1.70 4.63 -12.81
C ASP A 142 1.78 3.28 -13.55
N ILE A 143 1.98 3.28 -14.86
CA ILE A 143 2.04 2.02 -15.62
C ILE A 143 3.18 1.11 -15.15
N PRO A 144 4.44 1.59 -14.96
CA PRO A 144 5.51 0.73 -14.47
C PRO A 144 5.22 0.08 -13.11
N SER A 145 4.73 0.82 -12.15
CA SER A 145 4.41 0.27 -10.81
C SER A 145 3.16 -0.61 -10.83
N SER A 146 2.20 -0.36 -11.72
CA SER A 146 1.04 -1.23 -11.94
C SER A 146 1.47 -2.58 -12.53
N LEU A 147 2.40 -2.59 -13.48
CA LEU A 147 3.00 -3.82 -14.02
C LEU A 147 3.76 -4.59 -12.93
N TYR A 148 4.53 -3.89 -12.09
CA TYR A 148 5.18 -4.50 -10.92
C TYR A 148 4.15 -5.14 -9.99
N ALA A 149 3.04 -4.46 -9.69
CA ALA A 149 2.00 -4.99 -8.81
C ALA A 149 1.40 -6.29 -9.37
N VAL A 150 1.12 -6.35 -10.67
CA VAL A 150 0.63 -7.57 -11.35
C VAL A 150 1.69 -8.68 -11.26
N ALA A 151 2.96 -8.38 -11.54
CA ALA A 151 4.04 -9.36 -11.48
C ALA A 151 4.22 -9.92 -10.05
N ALA A 152 4.23 -9.05 -9.03
CA ALA A 152 4.31 -9.46 -7.63
C ALA A 152 3.14 -10.36 -7.22
N ALA A 153 1.91 -10.01 -7.64
CA ALA A 153 0.72 -10.80 -7.34
C ALA A 153 0.70 -12.17 -8.05
N ARG A 154 1.34 -12.30 -9.21
CA ARG A 154 1.55 -13.58 -9.89
C ARG A 154 2.62 -14.43 -9.20
N ALA A 155 3.68 -13.78 -8.67
CA ALA A 155 4.83 -14.43 -8.06
C ALA A 155 4.54 -14.97 -6.65
N ASP A 156 3.71 -14.28 -5.85
CA ASP A 156 3.42 -14.68 -4.47
C ASP A 156 1.91 -14.64 -4.18
N ARG A 157 1.37 -15.74 -3.67
CA ARG A 157 -0.07 -15.88 -3.40
C ARG A 157 -0.57 -14.96 -2.27
N ARG A 158 0.31 -14.43 -1.44
CA ARG A 158 -0.01 -13.47 -0.39
C ARG A 158 -0.28 -12.06 -0.94
N VAL A 159 0.00 -11.82 -2.23
CA VAL A 159 -0.14 -10.52 -2.87
C VAL A 159 -1.35 -10.48 -3.80
N LEU A 160 -2.19 -9.46 -3.68
CA LEU A 160 -3.10 -9.00 -4.73
C LEU A 160 -2.63 -7.66 -5.27
N ALA A 161 -3.03 -7.34 -6.49
CA ALA A 161 -2.64 -6.10 -7.15
C ALA A 161 -3.79 -5.08 -7.16
N ALA A 162 -3.44 -3.81 -6.94
CA ALA A 162 -4.20 -2.65 -7.34
C ALA A 162 -3.40 -1.88 -8.39
N ILE A 163 -4.08 -1.31 -9.39
CA ILE A 163 -3.46 -0.66 -10.55
C ILE A 163 -4.14 0.66 -10.85
N ALA A 164 -3.36 1.73 -11.10
CA ALA A 164 -3.93 3.03 -11.44
C ALA A 164 -2.88 4.02 -11.98
N ILE A 165 -3.38 5.18 -12.37
CA ILE A 165 -2.63 6.43 -12.48
C ILE A 165 -2.97 7.29 -11.27
N HIS A 166 -1.95 7.57 -10.45
CA HIS A 166 -2.07 8.44 -9.28
C HIS A 166 -2.44 9.87 -9.67
N PRO A 167 -3.25 10.61 -8.88
CA PRO A 167 -3.67 11.96 -9.23
C PRO A 167 -2.52 12.92 -9.53
N ASN A 168 -1.36 12.77 -8.88
CA ASN A 168 -0.19 13.64 -9.17
C ASN A 168 0.52 13.29 -10.49
N THR A 169 0.25 12.15 -11.10
CA THR A 169 0.81 11.73 -12.40
C THR A 169 -0.13 12.11 -13.56
N ALA A 170 -1.43 12.17 -13.30
CA ALA A 170 -2.44 12.42 -14.34
C ALA A 170 -2.24 13.74 -15.11
N PRO A 171 -1.87 14.89 -14.49
CA PRO A 171 -1.63 16.14 -15.22
C PRO A 171 -0.46 16.06 -16.20
N ASP A 172 0.61 15.36 -15.84
CA ASP A 172 1.77 15.20 -16.72
C ASP A 172 1.41 14.34 -17.95
N LEU A 173 0.68 13.25 -17.76
CA LEU A 173 0.20 12.40 -18.85
C LEU A 173 -0.80 13.12 -19.74
N GLU A 174 -1.72 13.90 -19.17
CA GLU A 174 -2.67 14.72 -19.93
C GLU A 174 -1.94 15.75 -20.79
N SER A 175 -0.97 16.46 -20.21
CA SER A 175 -0.15 17.45 -20.92
C SER A 175 0.69 16.83 -22.04
N ALA A 176 1.15 15.59 -21.85
CA ALA A 176 1.87 14.82 -22.86
C ALA A 176 0.95 14.21 -23.94
N GLY A 177 -0.37 14.21 -23.72
CA GLY A 177 -1.35 13.56 -24.61
C GLY A 177 -1.33 12.04 -24.54
N THR A 178 -0.85 11.45 -23.43
CA THR A 178 -0.67 10.00 -23.24
C THR A 178 -1.58 9.42 -22.17
N LEU A 179 -2.46 10.21 -21.53
CA LEU A 179 -3.35 9.73 -20.50
C LEU A 179 -4.31 8.64 -21.00
N ASP A 180 -4.88 8.82 -22.22
CA ASP A 180 -5.80 7.83 -22.80
C ASP A 180 -5.12 6.49 -23.02
N GLU A 181 -3.91 6.47 -23.55
CA GLU A 181 -3.13 5.24 -23.76
C GLU A 181 -2.78 4.55 -22.43
N ALA A 182 -2.46 5.34 -21.40
CA ALA A 182 -2.25 4.78 -20.06
C ALA A 182 -3.53 4.14 -19.49
N LEU A 183 -4.69 4.77 -19.68
CA LEU A 183 -5.99 4.24 -19.26
C LEU A 183 -6.37 2.97 -20.04
N GLU A 184 -6.10 2.90 -21.34
CA GLU A 184 -6.30 1.68 -22.15
C GLU A 184 -5.41 0.53 -21.65
N THR A 185 -4.17 0.85 -21.25
CA THR A 185 -3.25 -0.12 -20.65
C THR A 185 -3.80 -0.65 -19.32
N LEU A 186 -4.31 0.22 -18.45
CA LEU A 186 -4.95 -0.20 -17.21
C LEU A 186 -6.21 -1.05 -17.45
N ASP A 187 -7.00 -0.72 -18.47
CA ASP A 187 -8.19 -1.50 -18.85
C ASP A 187 -7.81 -2.95 -19.24
N ALA A 188 -6.72 -3.11 -19.97
CA ALA A 188 -6.19 -4.43 -20.31
C ALA A 188 -5.68 -5.19 -19.07
N LEU A 189 -4.93 -4.53 -18.20
CA LEU A 189 -4.39 -5.10 -16.95
C LEU A 189 -5.49 -5.47 -15.95
N ALA A 190 -6.61 -4.73 -15.92
CA ALA A 190 -7.73 -5.00 -15.03
C ALA A 190 -8.39 -6.37 -15.25
N ALA A 191 -8.15 -7.01 -16.40
CA ALA A 191 -8.61 -8.37 -16.69
C ALA A 191 -7.75 -9.47 -16.03
N GLU A 192 -6.58 -9.12 -15.47
CA GLU A 192 -5.70 -10.07 -14.80
C GLU A 192 -6.34 -10.65 -13.52
N PRO A 193 -6.33 -11.99 -13.34
CA PRO A 193 -7.09 -12.62 -12.24
C PRO A 193 -6.68 -12.15 -10.82
N ARG A 194 -5.47 -11.64 -10.65
CA ARG A 194 -4.99 -11.18 -9.36
C ARG A 194 -5.02 -9.66 -9.18
N VAL A 195 -5.48 -8.93 -10.17
CA VAL A 195 -5.89 -7.53 -10.02
C VAL A 195 -7.25 -7.52 -9.34
N ARG A 196 -7.35 -6.86 -8.20
CA ARG A 196 -8.55 -6.82 -7.35
C ARG A 196 -9.03 -5.41 -7.04
N ALA A 197 -8.24 -4.41 -7.42
CA ALA A 197 -8.64 -3.02 -7.27
C ALA A 197 -8.12 -2.15 -8.42
N ILE A 198 -8.85 -1.11 -8.71
CA ILE A 198 -8.39 0.08 -9.42
C ILE A 198 -7.98 1.08 -8.33
N GLY A 199 -6.71 1.42 -8.29
CA GLY A 199 -6.10 2.29 -7.26
C GLY A 199 -4.56 2.16 -7.27
N GLU A 200 -3.90 3.22 -6.85
CA GLU A 200 -4.30 4.43 -6.15
C GLU A 200 -4.69 5.56 -7.14
N THR A 201 -5.92 5.99 -7.10
CA THR A 201 -6.47 7.07 -7.92
C THR A 201 -7.28 8.05 -7.08
N GLY A 202 -7.66 9.19 -7.60
CA GLY A 202 -8.45 10.17 -6.86
C GLY A 202 -7.98 11.59 -7.09
N LEU A 203 -7.93 12.41 -6.02
CA LEU A 203 -7.61 13.83 -6.10
C LEU A 203 -6.58 14.25 -5.03
N ASP A 204 -5.61 15.08 -5.42
CA ASP A 204 -4.62 15.69 -4.52
C ASP A 204 -4.49 17.19 -4.83
N TYR A 205 -5.25 18.01 -4.10
CA TYR A 205 -5.20 19.47 -4.24
C TYR A 205 -4.10 20.12 -3.39
N PHE A 206 -3.37 19.33 -2.61
CA PHE A 206 -2.21 19.82 -1.87
C PHE A 206 -0.94 19.90 -2.71
N ARG A 207 -0.74 18.93 -3.62
CA ARG A 207 0.48 18.85 -4.45
C ARG A 207 0.28 19.38 -5.86
N THR A 208 -0.92 19.39 -6.35
CA THR A 208 -1.27 19.85 -7.70
C THR A 208 -1.90 21.23 -7.62
N GLY A 209 -1.40 22.16 -8.44
CA GLY A 209 -1.99 23.48 -8.62
C GLY A 209 -3.31 23.43 -9.40
N GLU A 210 -3.99 24.57 -9.50
CA GLU A 210 -5.29 24.70 -10.19
C GLU A 210 -5.25 24.16 -11.64
N GLU A 211 -4.12 24.29 -12.30
CA GLU A 211 -3.89 23.84 -13.69
C GLU A 211 -3.99 22.33 -13.89
N GLY A 212 -3.79 21.56 -12.83
CA GLY A 212 -3.85 20.08 -12.89
C GLY A 212 -5.17 19.48 -12.42
N VAL A 213 -6.07 20.26 -11.85
CA VAL A 213 -7.32 19.78 -11.24
C VAL A 213 -8.22 19.07 -12.26
N GLU A 214 -8.38 19.65 -13.46
CA GLU A 214 -9.24 19.07 -14.51
C GLU A 214 -8.72 17.70 -14.96
N ALA A 215 -7.42 17.56 -15.14
CA ALA A 215 -6.79 16.30 -15.52
C ALA A 215 -6.96 15.23 -14.41
N GLN A 216 -6.80 15.59 -13.14
CA GLN A 216 -7.07 14.69 -12.02
C GLN A 216 -8.53 14.24 -12.00
N GLN A 217 -9.48 15.15 -12.11
CA GLN A 217 -10.91 14.83 -12.11
C GLN A 217 -11.30 13.94 -13.30
N ARG A 218 -10.75 14.21 -14.49
CA ARG A 218 -10.94 13.37 -15.68
C ARG A 218 -10.40 11.96 -15.43
N SER A 219 -9.16 11.84 -15.00
CA SER A 219 -8.53 10.58 -14.69
C SER A 219 -9.32 9.81 -13.63
N PHE A 220 -9.74 10.46 -12.55
CA PHE A 220 -10.52 9.82 -11.49
C PHE A 220 -11.86 9.26 -11.99
N ARG A 221 -12.59 10.00 -12.83
CA ARG A 221 -13.82 9.52 -13.46
C ARG A 221 -13.60 8.26 -14.30
N GLU A 222 -12.52 8.23 -15.10
CA GLU A 222 -12.20 7.05 -15.90
C GLU A 222 -11.84 5.84 -15.00
N HIS A 223 -11.10 6.03 -13.91
CA HIS A 223 -10.81 4.95 -12.97
C HIS A 223 -12.07 4.41 -12.28
N ILE A 224 -13.03 5.27 -11.93
CA ILE A 224 -14.34 4.83 -11.42
C ILE A 224 -15.05 3.94 -12.46
N ARG A 225 -15.03 4.35 -13.74
CA ARG A 225 -15.63 3.57 -14.84
C ARG A 225 -14.94 2.22 -15.04
N LEU A 226 -13.60 2.20 -14.98
CA LEU A 226 -12.82 0.97 -15.06
C LEU A 226 -13.15 0.01 -13.89
N ALA A 227 -13.17 0.50 -12.66
CA ALA A 227 -13.52 -0.31 -11.50
C ALA A 227 -14.92 -0.93 -11.64
N ARG A 228 -15.90 -0.14 -12.07
CA ARG A 228 -17.26 -0.64 -12.34
C ARG A 228 -17.32 -1.63 -13.49
N LYS A 229 -16.62 -1.36 -14.60
CA LYS A 229 -16.57 -2.23 -15.77
C LYS A 229 -16.07 -3.62 -15.44
N HIS A 230 -15.04 -3.71 -14.60
CA HIS A 230 -14.39 -4.98 -14.24
C HIS A 230 -14.90 -5.57 -12.92
N GLY A 231 -15.80 -4.89 -12.21
CA GLY A 231 -16.31 -5.34 -10.90
C GLY A 231 -15.20 -5.38 -9.82
N LEU A 232 -14.28 -4.44 -9.88
CA LEU A 232 -13.14 -4.34 -8.97
C LEU A 232 -13.38 -3.29 -7.88
N ALA A 233 -12.67 -3.43 -6.75
CA ALA A 233 -12.65 -2.39 -5.74
C ALA A 233 -12.02 -1.09 -6.28
N LEU A 234 -12.34 0.06 -5.67
CA LEU A 234 -11.72 1.34 -5.98
C LEU A 234 -10.96 1.83 -4.74
N GLN A 235 -9.65 2.05 -4.85
CA GLN A 235 -8.82 2.65 -3.79
C GLN A 235 -8.53 4.10 -4.09
N ILE A 236 -9.01 4.99 -3.21
CA ILE A 236 -9.03 6.43 -3.44
C ILE A 236 -7.97 7.14 -2.61
N HIS A 237 -7.09 7.88 -3.30
CA HIS A 237 -6.29 8.95 -2.75
C HIS A 237 -7.13 10.21 -2.62
N ASP A 238 -7.22 10.76 -1.42
CA ASP A 238 -7.96 11.98 -1.15
C ASP A 238 -7.14 12.92 -0.26
N ARG A 239 -6.66 14.00 -0.84
CA ARG A 239 -5.87 14.99 -0.10
C ARG A 239 -6.34 16.41 -0.36
N GLN A 240 -7.01 17.00 0.64
CA GLN A 240 -7.62 18.34 0.55
C GLN A 240 -8.67 18.47 -0.58
N ALA A 241 -9.33 17.35 -0.95
CA ALA A 241 -10.27 17.30 -2.07
C ALA A 241 -11.58 16.54 -1.72
N HIS A 242 -11.89 16.38 -0.43
CA HIS A 242 -12.98 15.53 0.07
C HIS A 242 -14.32 15.80 -0.64
N ASP A 243 -14.71 17.07 -0.77
CA ASP A 243 -16.00 17.46 -1.35
C ASP A 243 -16.10 17.05 -2.82
N ASP A 244 -15.02 17.24 -3.59
CA ASP A 244 -14.97 16.87 -5.01
C ASP A 244 -14.88 15.35 -5.20
N VAL A 245 -14.14 14.63 -4.35
CA VAL A 245 -14.11 13.17 -4.36
C VAL A 245 -15.52 12.62 -4.14
N VAL A 246 -16.21 13.07 -3.10
CA VAL A 246 -17.58 12.65 -2.80
C VAL A 246 -18.54 13.00 -3.95
N ARG A 247 -18.48 14.23 -4.45
CA ARG A 247 -19.30 14.68 -5.57
C ARG A 247 -19.11 13.80 -6.80
N ILE A 248 -17.88 13.53 -7.20
CA ILE A 248 -17.56 12.72 -8.39
C ILE A 248 -18.02 11.27 -8.20
N LEU A 249 -17.81 10.68 -7.03
CA LEU A 249 -18.31 9.33 -6.72
C LEU A 249 -19.83 9.23 -6.85
N LEU A 250 -20.56 10.25 -6.39
CA LEU A 250 -22.01 10.28 -6.50
C LEU A 250 -22.49 10.52 -7.93
N GLU A 251 -21.79 11.36 -8.70
CA GLU A 251 -22.10 11.65 -10.11
C GLU A 251 -21.87 10.43 -11.01
N GLU A 252 -20.74 9.74 -10.87
CA GLU A 252 -20.37 8.57 -11.70
C GLU A 252 -21.01 7.26 -11.21
N GLY A 253 -21.50 7.23 -9.97
CA GLY A 253 -21.94 6.03 -9.27
C GLY A 253 -20.74 5.22 -8.76
N ALA A 254 -20.49 5.32 -7.46
CA ALA A 254 -19.37 4.63 -6.81
C ALA A 254 -19.41 3.11 -7.04
N PRO A 255 -18.26 2.43 -7.23
CA PRO A 255 -18.19 0.96 -7.22
C PRO A 255 -18.70 0.39 -5.89
N GLU A 256 -19.15 -0.88 -5.91
CA GLU A 256 -19.66 -1.57 -4.72
C GLU A 256 -18.65 -1.55 -3.55
N HIS A 257 -17.38 -1.72 -3.86
CA HIS A 257 -16.29 -1.68 -2.89
C HIS A 257 -15.42 -0.44 -3.12
N THR A 258 -15.84 0.67 -2.53
CA THR A 258 -15.11 1.94 -2.57
C THR A 258 -14.35 2.14 -1.27
N VAL A 259 -13.03 2.36 -1.36
CA VAL A 259 -12.11 2.46 -0.22
C VAL A 259 -11.40 3.80 -0.25
N PHE A 260 -11.59 4.60 0.79
CA PHE A 260 -10.72 5.74 1.07
C PHE A 260 -9.45 5.20 1.73
N HIS A 261 -8.39 5.07 0.94
CA HIS A 261 -7.10 4.66 1.47
C HIS A 261 -6.47 5.80 2.29
N CYS A 262 -5.56 5.47 3.19
CA CYS A 262 -4.91 6.45 4.08
C CYS A 262 -5.89 7.51 4.60
N TYR A 263 -7.04 7.05 5.09
CA TYR A 263 -8.18 7.92 5.44
C TYR A 263 -7.72 9.20 6.15
N SER A 264 -8.03 10.35 5.56
CA SER A 264 -7.58 11.67 6.00
C SER A 264 -8.72 12.61 6.38
N GLY A 265 -9.97 12.15 6.25
CA GLY A 265 -11.16 12.95 6.54
C GLY A 265 -11.49 13.07 8.03
N GLY A 266 -12.35 14.03 8.34
CA GLY A 266 -12.95 14.20 9.66
C GLY A 266 -14.31 13.53 9.78
N ALA A 267 -15.05 13.89 10.86
CA ALA A 267 -16.33 13.30 11.23
C ALA A 267 -17.39 13.39 10.10
N GLU A 268 -17.39 14.46 9.32
CA GLU A 268 -18.37 14.63 8.23
C GLU A 268 -18.15 13.62 7.10
N LEU A 269 -16.90 13.44 6.64
CA LEU A 269 -16.61 12.43 5.63
C LEU A 269 -16.86 11.00 6.17
N ALA A 270 -16.56 10.75 7.45
CA ALA A 270 -16.85 9.46 8.09
C ALA A 270 -18.35 9.17 8.12
N ARG A 271 -19.20 10.18 8.37
CA ARG A 271 -20.65 10.06 8.30
C ARG A 271 -21.10 9.67 6.89
N ILE A 272 -20.58 10.36 5.86
CA ILE A 272 -20.88 10.05 4.46
C ILE A 272 -20.43 8.63 4.11
N CYS A 273 -19.20 8.23 4.46
CA CYS A 273 -18.71 6.87 4.23
C CYS A 273 -19.62 5.82 4.88
N ASN A 274 -20.04 6.04 6.12
CA ASN A 274 -20.97 5.15 6.81
C ASN A 274 -22.34 5.05 6.10
N GLU A 275 -22.88 6.15 5.59
CA GLU A 275 -24.16 6.19 4.88
C GLU A 275 -24.09 5.51 3.52
N GLN A 276 -22.99 5.72 2.79
CA GLN A 276 -22.78 5.17 1.45
C GLN A 276 -22.23 3.73 1.46
N GLY A 277 -21.79 3.22 2.63
CA GLY A 277 -21.14 1.92 2.72
C GLY A 277 -19.70 1.92 2.19
N TRP A 278 -19.02 3.08 2.18
CA TRP A 278 -17.64 3.21 1.74
C TRP A 278 -16.66 2.87 2.87
N TYR A 279 -15.61 2.15 2.53
CA TYR A 279 -14.60 1.70 3.48
C TYR A 279 -13.62 2.82 3.81
N MET A 280 -13.18 2.85 5.07
CA MET A 280 -12.15 3.74 5.58
C MET A 280 -10.93 2.90 5.97
N SER A 281 -9.82 3.04 5.26
CA SER A 281 -8.59 2.34 5.54
C SER A 281 -7.64 3.25 6.33
N PHE A 282 -7.21 2.79 7.51
CA PHE A 282 -6.43 3.58 8.45
C PHE A 282 -4.96 3.19 8.40
N ALA A 283 -4.12 4.14 8.00
CA ALA A 283 -2.66 4.03 7.99
C ALA A 283 -2.04 4.47 9.33
N GLY A 284 -0.71 4.46 9.41
CA GLY A 284 0.04 4.93 10.57
C GLY A 284 -0.29 6.34 11.05
N THR A 285 -0.86 7.17 10.18
CA THR A 285 -1.33 8.54 10.50
C THR A 285 -2.33 8.59 11.64
N VAL A 286 -3.17 7.58 11.81
CA VAL A 286 -4.15 7.53 12.90
C VAL A 286 -3.49 7.54 14.28
N THR A 287 -2.24 7.08 14.37
CA THR A 287 -1.46 7.05 15.62
C THR A 287 -0.84 8.40 16.00
N PHE A 288 -0.89 9.40 15.11
CA PHE A 288 -0.21 10.67 15.34
C PHE A 288 -0.98 11.53 16.36
N LYS A 289 -0.24 12.24 17.21
CA LYS A 289 -0.82 13.06 18.28
C LYS A 289 -1.72 14.20 17.78
N ASN A 290 -1.48 14.68 16.57
CA ASN A 290 -2.22 15.76 15.92
C ASN A 290 -3.36 15.28 15.00
N SER A 291 -3.59 13.96 14.88
CA SER A 291 -4.61 13.38 13.99
C SER A 291 -5.95 13.15 14.72
N LYS A 292 -6.43 14.16 15.46
CA LYS A 292 -7.65 14.08 16.27
C LYS A 292 -8.89 13.76 15.44
N ASP A 293 -9.01 14.38 14.27
CA ASP A 293 -10.17 14.20 13.39
C ASP A 293 -10.21 12.78 12.81
N ILE A 294 -9.05 12.21 12.43
CA ILE A 294 -8.94 10.82 11.98
C ILE A 294 -9.26 9.85 13.12
N GLN A 295 -8.81 10.16 14.34
CA GLN A 295 -9.10 9.35 15.53
C GLN A 295 -10.59 9.37 15.88
N GLU A 296 -11.27 10.50 15.74
CA GLU A 296 -12.71 10.60 15.89
C GLU A 296 -13.44 9.80 14.81
N SER A 297 -13.01 9.93 13.54
CA SER A 297 -13.55 9.16 12.43
C SER A 297 -13.41 7.65 12.65
N LEU A 298 -12.28 7.19 13.20
CA LEU A 298 -12.09 5.79 13.55
C LEU A 298 -13.13 5.31 14.60
N ARG A 299 -13.50 6.14 15.58
CA ARG A 299 -14.56 5.77 16.55
C ARG A 299 -15.94 5.73 15.90
N MET A 300 -16.21 6.64 14.96
CA MET A 300 -17.50 6.74 14.25
C MET A 300 -17.68 5.67 13.18
N ALA A 301 -16.57 5.14 12.64
CA ALA A 301 -16.58 4.17 11.55
C ALA A 301 -17.35 2.90 11.95
N ARG A 302 -18.29 2.50 11.09
CA ARG A 302 -19.03 1.23 11.25
C ARG A 302 -18.02 0.08 11.17
N PRO A 303 -18.12 -0.92 12.05
CA PRO A 303 -17.15 -2.02 12.12
C PRO A 303 -16.87 -2.69 10.77
N GLU A 304 -17.91 -2.91 9.98
CA GLU A 304 -17.83 -3.57 8.67
C GLU A 304 -17.17 -2.73 7.56
N LEU A 305 -16.86 -1.46 7.83
CA LEU A 305 -16.25 -0.53 6.88
C LEU A 305 -14.81 -0.13 7.23
N ILE A 306 -14.22 -0.78 8.24
CA ILE A 306 -12.86 -0.48 8.69
C ILE A 306 -11.86 -1.41 8.03
N LEU A 307 -10.80 -0.83 7.47
CA LEU A 307 -9.61 -1.49 6.98
C LEU A 307 -8.36 -0.92 7.69
N ALA A 308 -7.23 -1.59 7.54
CA ALA A 308 -5.94 -1.11 8.02
C ALA A 308 -4.87 -1.32 6.97
N GLU A 309 -3.88 -0.43 6.95
CA GLU A 309 -2.81 -0.43 5.96
C GLU A 309 -1.54 0.19 6.50
N THR A 310 -0.46 0.14 5.72
CA THR A 310 0.77 0.88 6.02
C THR A 310 0.96 2.12 5.16
N ASP A 311 0.60 2.09 3.90
CA ASP A 311 1.10 3.00 2.87
C ASP A 311 2.65 3.00 2.83
N ALA A 312 3.24 1.81 3.08
CA ALA A 312 4.70 1.69 3.12
C ALA A 312 5.30 1.99 1.74
N PRO A 313 6.47 2.68 1.71
CA PRO A 313 7.38 3.01 2.79
C PRO A 313 7.07 4.32 3.54
N PHE A 314 5.89 4.91 3.35
CA PHE A 314 5.49 6.17 3.98
C PHE A 314 4.78 5.93 5.33
N LEU A 315 4.45 7.02 6.04
CA LEU A 315 3.48 7.10 7.13
C LEU A 315 3.73 6.17 8.33
N THR A 316 4.98 5.90 8.63
CA THR A 316 5.39 5.07 9.77
C THR A 316 4.67 5.49 11.07
N PRO A 317 3.97 4.55 11.77
CA PRO A 317 3.19 4.88 12.95
C PRO A 317 4.03 5.43 14.10
N HIS A 318 3.41 6.19 15.01
CA HIS A 318 4.03 6.63 16.27
C HIS A 318 4.40 5.40 17.12
N PRO A 319 5.58 5.41 17.81
CA PRO A 319 6.51 6.53 17.99
C PRO A 319 7.59 6.65 16.90
N PHE A 320 7.51 5.91 15.82
CA PHE A 320 8.59 5.76 14.83
C PHE A 320 8.47 6.68 13.60
N ARG A 321 7.63 7.70 13.68
CA ARG A 321 7.39 8.64 12.57
C ARG A 321 8.69 9.13 11.93
N GLY A 322 8.74 9.05 10.58
CA GLY A 322 9.89 9.48 9.78
C GLY A 322 10.96 8.41 9.55
N ARG A 323 10.87 7.26 10.24
CA ARG A 323 11.69 6.07 9.96
C ARG A 323 11.13 5.31 8.74
N PRO A 324 11.85 4.32 8.20
CA PRO A 324 11.31 3.42 7.19
C PRO A 324 10.05 2.71 7.67
N ASN A 325 9.14 2.44 6.74
CA ASN A 325 7.91 1.68 6.98
C ASN A 325 7.94 0.39 6.14
N ALA A 326 7.25 -0.64 6.62
CA ALA A 326 7.03 -1.90 5.90
C ALA A 326 5.75 -2.55 6.43
N SER A 327 5.19 -3.51 5.69
CA SER A 327 3.87 -4.09 5.98
C SER A 327 3.70 -4.59 7.41
N TYR A 328 4.76 -5.07 8.08
CA TYR A 328 4.68 -5.51 9.47
C TYR A 328 4.28 -4.38 10.45
N MET A 329 4.46 -3.13 10.06
CA MET A 329 4.11 -1.98 10.89
C MET A 329 2.59 -1.74 10.99
N THR A 330 1.78 -2.37 10.12
CA THR A 330 0.31 -2.40 10.29
C THR A 330 -0.07 -2.93 11.68
N ASN A 331 0.73 -3.83 12.22
CA ASN A 331 0.54 -4.36 13.56
C ASN A 331 0.50 -3.25 14.64
N TYR A 332 1.40 -2.24 14.57
CA TYR A 332 1.37 -1.09 15.48
C TYR A 332 0.10 -0.25 15.29
N THR A 333 -0.29 -0.03 14.05
CA THR A 333 -1.50 0.73 13.70
C THR A 333 -2.74 0.05 14.29
N VAL A 334 -2.88 -1.27 14.09
CA VAL A 334 -4.05 -2.04 14.56
C VAL A 334 -4.11 -2.12 16.08
N ARG A 335 -2.98 -2.24 16.78
CA ARG A 335 -2.96 -2.16 18.26
C ARG A 335 -3.44 -0.81 18.76
N PHE A 336 -3.02 0.28 18.12
CA PHE A 336 -3.53 1.61 18.44
C PHE A 336 -5.04 1.69 18.18
N MET A 337 -5.50 1.20 17.03
CA MET A 337 -6.93 1.21 16.66
C MET A 337 -7.77 0.44 17.68
N ALA A 338 -7.33 -0.75 18.12
CA ALA A 338 -8.02 -1.55 19.12
C ALA A 338 -8.16 -0.80 20.45
N ALA A 339 -7.05 -0.25 20.96
CA ALA A 339 -7.06 0.53 22.19
C ALA A 339 -7.94 1.79 22.06
N HIS A 340 -7.93 2.46 20.91
CA HIS A 340 -8.68 3.68 20.70
C HIS A 340 -10.19 3.47 20.53
N ARG A 341 -10.60 2.29 20.05
CA ARG A 341 -11.99 1.85 19.92
C ARG A 341 -12.50 1.10 21.15
N GLU A 342 -11.64 0.91 22.17
CA GLU A 342 -11.94 0.09 23.35
C GLU A 342 -12.44 -1.33 22.97
N GLN A 343 -11.84 -1.89 21.91
CA GLN A 343 -12.16 -3.20 21.35
C GLN A 343 -11.01 -4.18 21.61
N SER A 344 -11.31 -5.48 21.76
CA SER A 344 -10.25 -6.47 21.86
C SER A 344 -9.42 -6.50 20.56
N LEU A 345 -8.11 -6.73 20.69
CA LEU A 345 -7.23 -6.82 19.52
C LEU A 345 -7.63 -8.01 18.63
N GLU A 346 -8.08 -9.09 19.24
CA GLU A 346 -8.55 -10.31 18.59
C GLU A 346 -9.76 -10.02 17.68
N ASP A 347 -10.81 -9.40 18.23
CA ASP A 347 -12.04 -9.06 17.50
C ASP A 347 -11.73 -8.07 16.36
N LEU A 348 -10.86 -7.08 16.60
CA LEU A 348 -10.47 -6.13 15.59
C LEU A 348 -9.71 -6.80 14.43
N CYS A 349 -8.77 -7.69 14.71
CA CYS A 349 -8.03 -8.43 13.68
C CYS A 349 -8.97 -9.28 12.83
N GLN A 350 -9.87 -10.02 13.46
CA GLN A 350 -10.86 -10.84 12.74
C GLN A 350 -11.76 -9.99 11.85
N MET A 351 -12.20 -8.85 12.36
CA MET A 351 -13.04 -7.89 11.61
C MET A 351 -12.30 -7.31 10.40
N ILE A 352 -11.08 -6.79 10.58
CA ILE A 352 -10.28 -6.23 9.48
C ILE A 352 -10.05 -7.29 8.40
N ARG A 353 -9.66 -8.52 8.78
CA ARG A 353 -9.50 -9.62 7.83
C ARG A 353 -10.78 -9.90 7.05
N ALA A 354 -11.91 -10.03 7.74
CA ALA A 354 -13.20 -10.29 7.08
C ALA A 354 -13.60 -9.16 6.13
N ASN A 355 -13.34 -7.90 6.51
CA ASN A 355 -13.60 -6.75 5.66
C ASN A 355 -12.69 -6.75 4.43
N SER A 356 -11.38 -7.04 4.58
CA SER A 356 -10.44 -7.13 3.46
C SER A 356 -10.84 -8.20 2.46
N VAL A 357 -11.23 -9.39 2.93
CA VAL A 357 -11.72 -10.47 2.05
C VAL A 357 -13.03 -10.07 1.36
N ARG A 358 -13.90 -9.31 2.01
CA ARG A 358 -15.12 -8.81 1.37
C ARG A 358 -14.80 -7.82 0.25
N VAL A 359 -13.83 -6.94 0.44
CA VAL A 359 -13.45 -5.91 -0.54
C VAL A 359 -12.72 -6.50 -1.75
N TYR A 360 -11.69 -7.33 -1.51
CA TYR A 360 -10.77 -7.76 -2.57
C TYR A 360 -11.00 -9.22 -3.00
N GLY A 361 -11.91 -9.95 -2.35
CA GLY A 361 -12.10 -11.37 -2.57
C GLY A 361 -11.01 -12.21 -1.91
N SER A 362 -10.95 -13.50 -2.24
CA SER A 362 -9.97 -14.42 -1.67
C SER A 362 -8.58 -14.27 -2.31
N TRP A 363 -7.54 -14.38 -1.46
CA TRP A 363 -6.15 -14.54 -1.91
C TRP A 363 -5.84 -15.98 -2.35
N GLY A 364 -6.72 -16.94 -2.02
CA GLY A 364 -6.52 -18.37 -2.31
C GLY A 364 -5.49 -19.03 -1.38
N ILE A 365 -5.28 -18.48 -0.20
CA ILE A 365 -4.49 -19.03 0.90
C ILE A 365 -5.36 -19.22 2.13
N GLU A 366 -4.94 -20.06 3.08
CA GLU A 366 -5.73 -20.36 4.27
C GLU A 366 -6.04 -19.10 5.07
N GLY A 367 -7.30 -18.87 5.37
CA GLY A 367 -7.80 -17.73 6.14
C GLY A 367 -8.02 -16.44 5.33
N PHE A 368 -7.70 -16.41 4.00
CA PHE A 368 -7.87 -15.22 3.16
C PHE A 368 -8.48 -15.54 1.79
#